data_6cf4b0dc272df876a640c0384336e6a2
#
_entry.id   6cf4b0dc272df876a640c0384336e6a2
#
_cell.length_a   1.000
_cell.length_b   1.000
_cell.length_c   1.000
_cell.angle_alpha   90.00
_cell.angle_beta   90.00
_cell.angle_gamma   90.00
#
_symmetry.space_group_name_H-M   'P 1'
#
loop_
_entity.id
_entity.type
_entity.pdbx_description
1 polymer ?
#
loop_
_entity_poly.entity_id
_entity_poly.type
_entity_poly.pdbx_seq_one_letter_code
_entity_poly.pdbx_strand_id
1 'polypeptide(L)'
;MQDILKKEKYDNSKFYNANVEWLADNDNKEAWDTMWMEALGACTSTIKKFCRKVPGIYSIEDIEEFAVEGAERVMKSIKKNKTKVENLSNFVYLFCYGVFYAVKRQNIAKREAPFVYETAEMVYENFEEELIDRLDREGY
;
A
#
# COMPACT_ATOMS: atom_id res chain seq x y z
N MET A 1 -19.25 -11.12 17.89
CA MET A 1 -17.97 -10.44 18.16
C MET A 1 -16.96 -10.64 17.04
N GLN A 2 -16.61 -11.86 16.73
CA GLN A 2 -15.65 -12.11 15.66
C GLN A 2 -16.14 -11.66 14.29
N ASP A 3 -17.43 -11.80 14.03
CA ASP A 3 -18.00 -11.35 12.75
C ASP A 3 -17.92 -9.84 12.60
N ILE A 4 -18.09 -9.10 13.68
CA ILE A 4 -17.97 -7.65 13.69
C ILE A 4 -16.52 -7.27 13.40
N LEU A 5 -15.56 -7.95 14.03
CA LEU A 5 -14.14 -7.71 13.82
C LEU A 5 -13.74 -8.03 12.38
N LYS A 6 -14.29 -9.07 11.80
CA LYS A 6 -14.04 -9.41 10.40
C LYS A 6 -14.59 -8.36 9.45
N LYS A 7 -15.74 -7.78 9.77
CA LYS A 7 -16.34 -6.73 8.95
C LYS A 7 -15.56 -5.43 9.01
N GLU A 8 -14.89 -5.16 10.12
CA GLU A 8 -14.05 -3.98 10.27
C GLU A 8 -12.72 -4.12 9.54
N LYS A 9 -12.31 -5.35 9.24
CA LYS A 9 -11.12 -5.60 8.46
C LYS A 9 -11.44 -5.42 6.99
N TYR A 10 -10.42 -5.07 6.22
CA TYR A 10 -10.55 -4.94 4.79
C TYR A 10 -11.08 -6.23 4.17
N ASP A 11 -12.20 -6.13 3.47
CA ASP A 11 -12.79 -7.26 2.75
C ASP A 11 -12.10 -7.41 1.39
N ASN A 12 -11.32 -8.46 1.28
CA ASN A 12 -10.48 -8.77 0.14
C ASN A 12 -11.22 -9.51 -0.98
N SER A 13 -12.46 -9.95 -0.74
CA SER A 13 -13.15 -10.86 -1.65
C SER A 13 -13.38 -10.28 -3.05
N LYS A 14 -13.71 -9.02 -3.14
CA LYS A 14 -13.98 -8.35 -4.41
C LYS A 14 -12.73 -8.31 -5.29
N PHE A 15 -11.59 -7.96 -4.70
CA PHE A 15 -10.32 -8.00 -5.40
C PHE A 15 -9.95 -9.41 -5.81
N TYR A 16 -10.07 -10.35 -4.86
CA TYR A 16 -9.71 -11.74 -5.08
C TYR A 16 -10.48 -12.34 -6.27
N ASN A 17 -11.78 -12.13 -6.30
CA ASN A 17 -12.61 -12.64 -7.39
C ASN A 17 -12.22 -12.04 -8.74
N ALA A 18 -11.99 -10.74 -8.79
CA ALA A 18 -11.54 -10.06 -10.00
C ALA A 18 -10.16 -10.55 -10.44
N ASN A 19 -9.27 -10.79 -9.49
CA ASN A 19 -7.93 -11.29 -9.75
C ASN A 19 -7.98 -12.69 -10.39
N VAL A 20 -8.81 -13.58 -9.85
CA VAL A 20 -9.01 -14.91 -10.40
C VAL A 20 -9.57 -14.83 -11.84
N GLU A 21 -10.57 -13.99 -12.06
CA GLU A 21 -11.17 -13.79 -13.37
C GLU A 21 -10.14 -13.27 -14.39
N TRP A 22 -9.35 -12.29 -13.97
CA TRP A 22 -8.32 -11.73 -14.85
C TRP A 22 -7.21 -12.73 -15.15
N LEU A 23 -6.82 -13.55 -14.18
CA LEU A 23 -5.82 -14.59 -14.40
C LEU A 23 -6.32 -15.65 -15.40
N ALA A 24 -7.61 -15.93 -15.38
CA ALA A 24 -8.22 -16.85 -16.33
C ALA A 24 -8.35 -16.26 -17.73
N ASP A 25 -8.50 -14.94 -17.82
CA ASP A 25 -8.64 -14.20 -19.08
C ASP A 25 -8.02 -12.82 -18.95
N ASN A 26 -6.80 -12.66 -19.43
CA ASN A 26 -6.03 -11.42 -19.31
C ASN A 26 -6.62 -10.26 -20.14
N ASP A 27 -7.57 -10.53 -20.99
CA ASP A 27 -8.27 -9.50 -21.76
C ASP A 27 -9.53 -9.00 -21.06
N ASN A 28 -9.86 -9.56 -19.90
CA ASN A 28 -11.02 -9.16 -19.11
C ASN A 28 -10.77 -7.79 -18.47
N LYS A 29 -11.16 -6.75 -19.18
CA LYS A 29 -10.97 -5.37 -18.76
C LYS A 29 -11.77 -5.03 -17.50
N GLU A 30 -12.98 -5.55 -17.38
CA GLU A 30 -13.83 -5.30 -16.22
C GLU A 30 -13.17 -5.83 -14.93
N ALA A 31 -12.60 -7.03 -14.99
CA ALA A 31 -11.87 -7.60 -13.87
C ALA A 31 -10.65 -6.74 -13.53
N TRP A 32 -9.90 -6.29 -14.55
CA TRP A 32 -8.75 -5.43 -14.37
C TRP A 32 -9.13 -4.11 -13.68
N ASP A 33 -10.21 -3.48 -14.14
CA ASP A 33 -10.67 -2.21 -13.57
C ASP A 33 -11.11 -2.39 -12.12
N THR A 34 -11.75 -3.51 -11.79
CA THR A 34 -12.14 -3.83 -10.41
C THR A 34 -10.90 -3.98 -9.53
N MET A 35 -9.89 -4.72 -10.01
CA MET A 35 -8.62 -4.86 -9.29
C MET A 35 -7.98 -3.49 -9.03
N TRP A 36 -7.95 -2.63 -10.05
CA TRP A 36 -7.39 -1.29 -9.93
C TRP A 36 -8.07 -0.49 -8.82
N MET A 37 -9.39 -0.44 -8.83
CA MET A 37 -10.15 0.33 -7.85
C MET A 37 -9.94 -0.20 -6.43
N GLU A 38 -9.94 -1.51 -6.26
CA GLU A 38 -9.73 -2.12 -4.96
C GLU A 38 -8.29 -1.92 -4.45
N ALA A 39 -7.33 -2.04 -5.35
CA ALA A 39 -5.92 -1.79 -5.02
C ALA A 39 -5.70 -0.32 -4.62
N LEU A 40 -6.32 0.61 -5.34
CA LEU A 40 -6.22 2.03 -5.03
C LEU A 40 -6.79 2.34 -3.65
N GLY A 41 -7.95 1.76 -3.32
CA GLY A 41 -8.54 1.92 -1.99
C GLY A 41 -7.65 1.40 -0.88
N ALA A 42 -7.08 0.22 -1.07
CA ALA A 42 -6.16 -0.39 -0.10
C ALA A 42 -4.88 0.42 0.06
N CYS A 43 -4.32 0.93 -1.03
CA CYS A 43 -3.13 1.78 -1.00
C CYS A 43 -3.43 3.10 -0.28
N THR A 44 -4.58 3.70 -0.54
CA THR A 44 -5.00 4.94 0.14
C THR A 44 -5.05 4.75 1.64
N SER A 45 -5.68 3.68 2.11
CA SER A 45 -5.74 3.36 3.54
C SER A 45 -4.35 3.18 4.14
N THR A 46 -3.48 2.46 3.45
CA THR A 46 -2.13 2.17 3.92
C THR A 46 -1.28 3.44 3.99
N ILE A 47 -1.32 4.26 2.96
CA ILE A 47 -0.57 5.52 2.92
C ILE A 47 -1.08 6.48 4.01
N LYS A 48 -2.38 6.54 4.23
CA LYS A 48 -2.93 7.36 5.32
C LYS A 48 -2.37 6.95 6.68
N LYS A 49 -2.25 5.66 6.93
CA LYS A 49 -1.67 5.17 8.18
C LYS A 49 -0.21 5.61 8.34
N PHE A 50 0.55 5.53 7.26
CA PHE A 50 1.95 5.96 7.27
C PHE A 50 2.05 7.46 7.56
N CYS A 51 1.26 8.27 6.88
CA CYS A 51 1.30 9.73 7.02
C CYS A 51 0.82 10.22 8.38
N ARG A 52 -0.06 9.47 9.06
CA ARG A 52 -0.51 9.84 10.41
C ARG A 52 0.62 9.83 11.43
N LYS A 53 1.67 9.08 11.20
CA LYS A 53 2.80 9.00 12.13
C LYS A 53 3.70 10.24 12.04
N VAL A 54 3.53 11.06 11.01
CA VAL A 54 4.24 12.33 10.83
C VAL A 54 3.24 13.44 10.49
N PRO A 55 2.42 13.86 11.48
CA PRO A 55 1.38 14.84 11.23
C PRO A 55 1.93 16.16 10.68
N GLY A 56 1.22 16.73 9.72
CA GLY A 56 1.55 18.05 9.17
C GLY A 56 2.65 18.07 8.13
N ILE A 57 3.23 16.92 7.78
CA ILE A 57 4.30 16.86 6.76
C ILE A 57 3.72 16.65 5.37
N TYR A 58 2.68 15.82 5.25
CA TYR A 58 2.08 15.47 3.96
C TYR A 58 0.66 16.00 3.86
N SER A 59 0.32 16.56 2.70
CA SER A 59 -1.02 17.04 2.39
C SER A 59 -1.92 15.90 1.91
N ILE A 60 -3.22 16.20 1.75
CA ILE A 60 -4.17 15.24 1.17
C ILE A 60 -3.77 14.90 -0.25
N GLU A 61 -3.31 15.89 -1.01
CA GLU A 61 -2.85 15.70 -2.38
C GLU A 61 -1.63 14.78 -2.44
N ASP A 62 -0.72 14.91 -1.49
CA ASP A 62 0.44 14.03 -1.37
C ASP A 62 -0.02 12.58 -1.13
N ILE A 63 -0.98 12.39 -0.23
CA ILE A 63 -1.51 11.06 0.09
C ILE A 63 -2.12 10.42 -1.15
N GLU A 64 -2.91 11.18 -1.89
CA GLU A 64 -3.53 10.69 -3.12
C GLU A 64 -2.49 10.29 -4.16
N GLU A 65 -1.48 11.12 -4.33
CA GLU A 65 -0.39 10.86 -5.27
C GLU A 65 0.39 9.60 -4.91
N PHE A 66 0.70 9.44 -3.63
CA PHE A 66 1.41 8.24 -3.15
C PHE A 66 0.56 6.99 -3.33
N ALA A 67 -0.74 7.09 -3.06
CA ALA A 67 -1.65 5.96 -3.21
C ALA A 67 -1.75 5.50 -4.67
N VAL A 68 -1.84 6.44 -5.60
CA VAL A 68 -1.88 6.15 -7.04
C VAL A 68 -0.58 5.48 -7.47
N GLU A 69 0.55 6.00 -7.05
CA GLU A 69 1.85 5.41 -7.37
C GLU A 69 1.96 3.98 -6.83
N GLY A 70 1.52 3.77 -5.59
CA GLY A 70 1.49 2.44 -4.99
C GLY A 70 0.60 1.48 -5.76
N ALA A 71 -0.59 1.91 -6.12
CA ALA A 71 -1.54 1.11 -6.88
C ALA A 71 -1.00 0.76 -8.27
N GLU A 72 -0.36 1.71 -8.94
CA GLU A 72 0.26 1.47 -10.24
C GLU A 72 1.34 0.39 -10.15
N ARG A 73 2.18 0.44 -9.12
CA ARG A 73 3.22 -0.57 -8.90
C ARG A 73 2.62 -1.94 -8.60
N VAL A 74 1.55 -1.99 -7.80
CA VAL A 74 0.84 -3.23 -7.50
C VAL A 74 0.32 -3.86 -8.78
N MET A 75 -0.40 -3.09 -9.59
CA MET A 75 -1.01 -3.59 -10.81
C MET A 75 0.04 -4.02 -11.84
N LYS A 76 1.12 -3.26 -11.94
CA LYS A 76 2.24 -3.59 -12.83
C LYS A 76 2.89 -4.92 -12.44
N SER A 77 3.08 -5.15 -11.14
CA SER A 77 3.63 -6.38 -10.62
C SER A 77 2.71 -7.57 -10.93
N ILE A 78 1.40 -7.39 -10.70
CA ILE A 78 0.41 -8.44 -11.00
C ILE A 78 0.44 -8.80 -12.48
N LYS A 79 0.46 -7.80 -13.34
CA LYS A 79 0.48 -8.01 -14.79
C LYS A 79 1.74 -8.74 -15.24
N LYS A 80 2.89 -8.33 -14.73
CA LYS A 80 4.17 -8.90 -15.09
C LYS A 80 4.31 -10.35 -14.62
N ASN A 81 3.94 -10.61 -13.38
CA ASN A 81 4.18 -11.91 -12.74
C ASN A 81 2.96 -12.83 -12.73
N LYS A 82 1.81 -12.37 -13.24
CA LYS A 82 0.56 -13.12 -13.21
C LYS A 82 0.25 -13.58 -11.78
N THR A 83 0.38 -12.66 -10.84
CA THR A 83 0.29 -12.96 -9.41
C THR A 83 -1.15 -13.19 -8.98
N LYS A 84 -1.37 -14.27 -8.23
CA LYS A 84 -2.61 -14.51 -7.51
C LYS A 84 -2.43 -13.94 -6.10
N VAL A 85 -3.22 -12.93 -5.77
CA VAL A 85 -3.10 -12.20 -4.49
C VAL A 85 -4.07 -12.78 -3.47
N GLU A 86 -3.54 -13.43 -2.45
CA GLU A 86 -4.35 -14.02 -1.39
C GLU A 86 -4.82 -12.97 -0.36
N ASN A 87 -3.95 -12.01 -0.05
CA ASN A 87 -4.26 -10.97 0.92
C ASN A 87 -3.80 -9.63 0.36
N LEU A 88 -4.77 -8.83 -0.09
CA LEU A 88 -4.48 -7.55 -0.74
C LEU A 88 -3.80 -6.56 0.22
N SER A 89 -4.26 -6.49 1.46
CA SER A 89 -3.67 -5.56 2.44
C SER A 89 -2.17 -5.80 2.62
N ASN A 90 -1.77 -7.05 2.75
CA ASN A 90 -0.35 -7.39 2.89
C ASN A 90 0.43 -7.10 1.61
N PHE A 91 -0.17 -7.41 0.48
CA PHE A 91 0.48 -7.22 -0.81
C PHE A 91 0.74 -5.74 -1.07
N VAL A 92 -0.27 -4.88 -0.90
CA VAL A 92 -0.11 -3.44 -1.13
C VAL A 92 0.81 -2.78 -0.11
N TYR A 93 0.89 -3.32 1.10
CA TYR A 93 1.74 -2.76 2.16
C TYR A 93 3.18 -2.64 1.70
N LEU A 94 3.71 -3.67 1.05
CA LEU A 94 5.09 -3.69 0.57
C LEU A 94 5.33 -2.59 -0.46
N PHE A 95 4.40 -2.41 -1.39
CA PHE A 95 4.54 -1.39 -2.43
C PHE A 95 4.39 0.02 -1.88
N CYS A 96 3.44 0.22 -0.97
CA CYS A 96 3.24 1.52 -0.34
C CYS A 96 4.43 1.92 0.53
N TYR A 97 5.03 0.95 1.22
CA TYR A 97 6.24 1.18 2.00
C TYR A 97 7.37 1.69 1.11
N GLY A 98 7.57 1.04 -0.05
CA GLY A 98 8.60 1.45 -1.00
C GLY A 98 8.36 2.84 -1.56
N VAL A 99 7.12 3.15 -1.92
CA VAL A 99 6.75 4.48 -2.43
C VAL A 99 6.98 5.55 -1.36
N PHE A 100 6.49 5.31 -0.16
CA PHE A 100 6.62 6.26 0.94
C PHE A 100 8.09 6.55 1.26
N TYR A 101 8.92 5.53 1.29
CA TYR A 101 10.35 5.68 1.57
C TYR A 101 11.06 6.49 0.49
N ALA A 102 10.79 6.21 -0.78
CA ALA A 102 11.42 6.93 -1.89
C ALA A 102 11.07 8.41 -1.87
N VAL A 103 9.79 8.73 -1.67
CA VAL A 103 9.32 10.12 -1.63
C VAL A 103 9.86 10.84 -0.41
N LYS A 104 9.88 10.17 0.72
CA LYS A 104 10.43 10.72 1.96
C LYS A 104 11.88 11.14 1.79
N ARG A 105 12.68 10.30 1.15
CA ARG A 105 14.08 10.61 0.86
C ARG A 105 14.21 11.84 -0.02
N GLN A 106 13.40 11.94 -1.07
CA GLN A 106 13.42 13.10 -1.98
C GLN A 106 13.04 14.36 -1.25
N ASN A 107 12.02 14.30 -0.41
CA ASN A 107 11.56 15.48 0.34
C ASN A 107 12.61 15.94 1.34
N ILE A 108 13.27 15.04 2.02
CA ILE A 108 14.35 15.37 2.93
C ILE A 108 15.49 16.07 2.19
N ALA A 109 15.91 15.50 1.07
CA ALA A 109 16.98 16.06 0.26
C ALA A 109 16.64 17.46 -0.26
N LYS A 110 15.40 17.68 -0.68
CA LYS A 110 14.95 18.98 -1.19
C LYS A 110 14.85 20.04 -0.11
N ARG A 111 14.42 19.66 1.09
CA ARG A 111 14.17 20.62 2.17
C ARG A 111 15.41 20.94 2.98
N GLU A 112 16.38 20.04 3.00
CA GLU A 112 17.63 20.20 3.76
C GLU A 112 17.40 20.63 5.22
N ALA A 113 16.28 20.18 5.84
CA ALA A 113 15.91 20.58 7.19
C ALA A 113 16.26 19.46 8.17
N PRO A 114 17.23 19.68 9.09
CA PRO A 114 17.66 18.64 10.02
C PRO A 114 16.52 18.06 10.85
N PHE A 115 15.59 18.91 11.30
CA PHE A 115 14.45 18.46 12.09
C PHE A 115 13.57 17.51 11.28
N VAL A 116 13.27 17.84 10.04
CA VAL A 116 12.46 16.99 9.17
C VAL A 116 13.21 15.69 8.89
N TYR A 117 14.51 15.77 8.70
CA TYR A 117 15.34 14.60 8.47
C TYR A 117 15.27 13.62 9.64
N GLU A 118 15.51 14.09 10.86
CA GLU A 118 15.47 13.23 12.04
C GLU A 118 14.11 12.59 12.23
N THR A 119 13.03 13.37 12.11
CA THR A 119 11.67 12.85 12.23
C THR A 119 11.39 11.79 11.18
N ALA A 120 11.80 12.06 9.95
CA ALA A 120 11.61 11.14 8.85
C ALA A 120 12.36 9.83 9.04
N GLU A 121 13.60 9.90 9.53
CA GLU A 121 14.39 8.69 9.82
C GLU A 121 13.75 7.84 10.91
N MET A 122 13.28 8.47 11.97
CA MET A 122 12.59 7.77 13.05
C MET A 122 11.34 7.05 12.55
N VAL A 123 10.55 7.72 11.73
CA VAL A 123 9.34 7.14 11.17
C VAL A 123 9.68 5.96 10.26
N TYR A 124 10.73 6.11 9.46
CA TYR A 124 11.18 5.06 8.57
C TYR A 124 11.61 3.81 9.35
N GLU A 125 12.40 3.99 10.40
CA GLU A 125 12.83 2.88 11.25
C GLU A 125 11.63 2.16 11.87
N ASN A 126 10.63 2.91 12.35
CA ASN A 126 9.42 2.34 12.90
C ASN A 126 8.63 1.55 11.85
N PHE A 127 8.55 2.05 10.63
CA PHE A 127 7.88 1.36 9.55
C PHE A 127 8.59 0.07 9.18
N GLU A 128 9.92 0.09 9.19
CA GLU A 128 10.72 -1.09 8.91
C GLU A 128 10.48 -2.17 9.97
N GLU A 129 10.46 -1.79 11.24
CA GLU A 129 10.16 -2.71 12.33
C GLU A 129 8.75 -3.28 12.21
N GLU A 130 7.77 -2.44 11.92
CA GLU A 130 6.39 -2.89 11.71
C GLU A 130 6.28 -3.87 10.55
N LEU A 131 7.02 -3.62 9.48
CA LEU A 131 7.02 -4.51 8.32
C LEU A 131 7.60 -5.87 8.68
N ILE A 132 8.73 -5.89 9.39
CA ILE A 132 9.37 -7.12 9.83
C ILE A 132 8.44 -7.91 10.74
N ASP A 133 7.85 -7.26 11.75
CA ASP A 133 6.91 -7.88 12.66
C ASP A 133 5.72 -8.47 11.91
N ARG A 134 5.20 -7.74 10.94
CA ARG A 134 4.05 -8.18 10.15
C ARG A 134 4.40 -9.41 9.32
N LEU A 135 5.55 -9.42 8.69
CA LEU A 135 6.01 -10.55 7.89
C LEU A 135 6.21 -11.78 8.76
N ASP A 136 6.83 -11.61 9.93
CA ASP A 136 7.04 -12.70 10.88
C ASP A 136 5.72 -13.31 11.36
N ARG A 137 4.75 -12.46 11.72
CA ARG A 137 3.44 -12.91 12.19
C ARG A 137 2.66 -13.66 11.12
N GLU A 138 2.88 -13.35 9.87
CA GLU A 138 2.13 -13.95 8.77
C GLU A 138 2.88 -15.09 8.10
N GLY A 139 4.06 -15.44 8.61
CA GLY A 139 4.82 -16.59 8.14
C GLY A 139 5.55 -16.38 6.82
N TYR A 140 5.87 -15.16 6.51
CA TYR A 140 6.65 -14.86 5.31
C TYR A 140 8.12 -15.19 5.45
#